data_624dfca1d3b18a2b92919cc00a4a4fc1
#
_entry.id   624dfca1d3b18a2b92919cc00a4a4fc1
#
_cell.length_a   1.000
_cell.length_b   1.000
_cell.length_c   1.000
_cell.angle_alpha   90.00
_cell.angle_beta   90.00
_cell.angle_gamma   90.00
#
_symmetry.space_group_name_H-M   'P 1'
#
loop_
_entity.id
_entity.type
_entity.pdbx_description
1 polymer ?
#
loop_
_entity_poly.entity_id
_entity_poly.type
_entity_poly.pdbx_seq_one_letter_code
_entity_poly.pdbx_strand_id
1 'polypeptide(L)'
;MFYIFAAVVVFAGIYVLGFNAIGITTCIFLLLLVACAAADLNKGIIPDLIVIFIAVLAVINFFINETFSINGLIDHLIGAVCVSVPMLIVSLLIKNAFGGGDIKLMAATGLYLGWRNAVAGLVIGLFIAGVYSLILIIFKKAGFKSKIRIAPCLAFGLGAAALFGNLIVRLLFGW
;
A
#
# COMPACT_ATOMS: atom_id res chain seq x y z
N MET A 1 17.16 8.01 10.11
CA MET A 1 16.45 6.73 10.21
C MET A 1 15.65 6.39 8.95
N PHE A 2 14.80 7.30 8.43
CA PHE A 2 14.05 7.08 7.20
C PHE A 2 14.88 6.81 5.95
N TYR A 3 16.02 7.49 5.77
CA TYR A 3 16.92 7.29 4.62
C TYR A 3 17.53 5.88 4.58
N ILE A 4 17.86 5.33 5.74
CA ILE A 4 18.40 3.96 5.85
C ILE A 4 17.31 2.96 5.47
N PHE A 5 16.08 3.16 5.96
CA PHE A 5 14.95 2.31 5.63
C PHE A 5 14.59 2.39 4.13
N ALA A 6 14.60 3.58 3.54
CA ALA A 6 14.40 3.76 2.11
C ALA A 6 15.50 3.04 1.29
N ALA A 7 16.77 3.15 1.68
CA ALA A 7 17.88 2.46 1.02
C ALA A 7 17.73 0.93 1.08
N VAL A 8 17.36 0.38 2.23
CA VAL A 8 17.11 -1.06 2.42
C VAL A 8 15.97 -1.54 1.53
N VAL A 9 14.89 -0.77 1.45
CA VAL A 9 13.71 -1.12 0.64
C VAL A 9 14.04 -1.10 -0.86
N VAL A 10 14.82 -0.12 -1.32
CA VAL A 10 15.29 -0.06 -2.72
C VAL A 10 16.24 -1.21 -3.03
N PHE A 11 17.17 -1.49 -2.14
CA PHE A 11 18.12 -2.61 -2.32
C PHE A 11 17.39 -3.95 -2.39
N ALA A 12 16.39 -4.17 -1.51
CA ALA A 12 15.53 -5.35 -1.55
C ALA A 12 14.73 -5.43 -2.87
N GLY A 13 14.20 -4.32 -3.36
CA GLY A 13 13.48 -4.25 -4.62
C GLY A 13 14.35 -4.65 -5.82
N ILE A 14 15.55 -4.11 -5.91
CA ILE A 14 16.51 -4.43 -6.98
C ILE A 14 16.99 -5.89 -6.88
N TYR A 15 17.22 -6.39 -5.67
CA TYR A 15 17.68 -7.76 -5.45
C TYR A 15 16.60 -8.79 -5.83
N VAL A 16 15.32 -8.54 -5.53
CA VAL A 16 14.20 -9.46 -5.77
C VAL A 16 13.74 -9.43 -7.24
N LEU A 17 13.64 -8.26 -7.84
CA LEU A 17 13.04 -8.07 -9.17
C LEU A 17 14.07 -7.92 -10.30
N GLY A 18 15.35 -7.74 -9.97
CA GLY A 18 16.40 -7.50 -10.94
C GLY A 18 16.40 -6.05 -11.50
N PHE A 19 17.35 -5.76 -12.39
CA PHE A 19 17.53 -4.43 -12.99
C PHE A 19 16.72 -4.32 -14.30
N ASN A 20 15.41 -4.55 -14.22
CA ASN A 20 14.47 -4.47 -15.34
C ASN A 20 13.58 -3.23 -15.19
N ALA A 21 12.89 -2.84 -16.26
CA ALA A 21 11.96 -1.70 -16.22
C ALA A 21 10.90 -1.86 -15.12
N ILE A 22 10.39 -3.07 -14.90
CA ILE A 22 9.45 -3.43 -13.82
C ILE A 22 10.09 -3.25 -12.44
N GLY A 23 11.34 -3.67 -12.28
CA GLY A 23 12.09 -3.48 -11.03
C GLY A 23 12.29 -2.01 -10.68
N ILE A 24 12.60 -1.17 -11.67
CA ILE A 24 12.76 0.28 -11.50
C ILE A 24 11.44 0.93 -11.07
N THR A 25 10.33 0.64 -11.77
CA THR A 25 9.01 1.18 -11.40
C THR A 25 8.58 0.73 -10.01
N THR A 26 8.87 -0.51 -9.63
CA THR A 26 8.57 -1.01 -8.28
C THR A 26 9.44 -0.34 -7.22
N CYS A 27 10.72 -0.08 -7.48
CA CYS A 27 11.57 0.68 -6.56
C CYS A 27 11.05 2.11 -6.34
N ILE A 28 10.62 2.79 -7.41
CA ILE A 28 9.99 4.12 -7.30
C ILE A 28 8.69 4.04 -6.48
N PHE A 29 7.86 3.03 -6.74
CA PHE A 29 6.64 2.79 -5.98
C PHE A 29 6.91 2.60 -4.48
N LEU A 30 7.90 1.78 -4.13
CA LEU A 30 8.31 1.55 -2.75
C LEU A 30 8.82 2.83 -2.07
N LEU A 31 9.59 3.66 -2.78
CA LEU A 31 10.03 4.97 -2.28
C LEU A 31 8.84 5.90 -2.01
N LEU A 32 7.85 5.93 -2.89
CA LEU A 32 6.63 6.72 -2.69
C LEU A 32 5.83 6.23 -1.47
N LEU A 33 5.74 4.90 -1.24
CA LEU A 33 5.13 4.35 -0.04
C LEU A 33 5.87 4.75 1.25
N VAL A 34 7.20 4.71 1.23
CA VAL A 34 8.02 5.19 2.36
C VAL A 34 7.81 6.69 2.60
N ALA A 35 7.70 7.49 1.54
CA ALA A 35 7.40 8.92 1.64
C ALA A 35 6.00 9.18 2.23
N CYS A 36 4.98 8.39 1.83
CA CYS A 36 3.64 8.43 2.45
C CYS A 36 3.69 8.11 3.95
N ALA A 37 4.37 7.02 4.31
CA ALA A 37 4.54 6.63 5.71
C ALA A 37 5.24 7.71 6.53
N ALA A 38 6.29 8.32 5.98
CA ALA A 38 7.02 9.42 6.63
C ALA A 38 6.14 10.68 6.80
N ALA A 39 5.34 11.02 5.79
CA ALA A 39 4.44 12.16 5.84
C ALA A 39 3.35 11.96 6.90
N ASP A 40 2.74 10.75 6.95
CA ASP A 40 1.75 10.41 7.97
C ASP A 40 2.34 10.42 9.37
N LEU A 41 3.55 9.87 9.56
CA LEU A 41 4.23 9.91 10.86
C LEU A 41 4.58 11.32 11.33
N ASN A 42 4.84 12.25 10.43
CA ASN A 42 5.19 13.63 10.81
C ASN A 42 3.95 14.51 10.95
N LYS A 43 3.07 14.49 9.96
CA LYS A 43 1.95 15.45 9.85
C LYS A 43 0.57 14.82 10.13
N GLY A 44 0.45 13.47 10.11
CA GLY A 44 -0.83 12.77 10.21
C GLY A 44 -1.73 12.99 8.98
N ILE A 45 -1.12 13.35 7.85
CA ILE A 45 -1.81 13.62 6.57
C ILE A 45 -0.96 13.03 5.44
N ILE A 46 -1.60 12.31 4.53
CA ILE A 46 -0.99 11.83 3.30
C ILE A 46 -1.11 12.93 2.25
N PRO A 47 -0.01 13.44 1.68
CA PRO A 47 -0.05 14.45 0.63
C PRO A 47 -0.69 13.89 -0.65
N ASP A 48 -1.70 14.57 -1.18
CA ASP A 48 -2.39 14.17 -2.42
C ASP A 48 -1.42 14.08 -3.61
N LEU A 49 -0.36 14.90 -3.60
CA LEU A 49 0.68 14.87 -4.63
C LEU A 49 1.36 13.49 -4.74
N ILE A 50 1.68 12.84 -3.62
CA ILE A 50 2.32 11.52 -3.63
C ILE A 50 1.33 10.46 -4.17
N VAL A 51 0.06 10.57 -3.81
CA VAL A 51 -1.00 9.67 -4.31
C VAL A 51 -1.14 9.80 -5.84
N ILE A 52 -1.10 11.04 -6.36
CA ILE A 52 -1.13 11.29 -7.81
C ILE A 52 0.10 10.68 -8.49
N PHE A 53 1.30 10.82 -7.92
CA PHE A 53 2.49 10.19 -8.48
C PHE A 53 2.39 8.66 -8.51
N ILE A 54 1.81 8.03 -7.48
CA ILE A 54 1.55 6.58 -7.49
C ILE A 54 0.57 6.20 -8.61
N ALA A 55 -0.50 6.98 -8.80
CA ALA A 55 -1.47 6.72 -9.86
C ALA A 55 -0.85 6.87 -11.26
N VAL A 56 -0.03 7.90 -11.48
CA VAL A 56 0.72 8.08 -12.74
C VAL A 56 1.69 6.92 -12.95
N LEU A 57 2.40 6.50 -11.90
CA LEU A 57 3.32 5.37 -11.98
C LEU A 57 2.57 4.06 -12.28
N ALA A 58 1.33 3.89 -11.79
CA ALA A 58 0.49 2.75 -12.12
C ALA A 58 0.17 2.70 -13.63
N VAL A 59 -0.17 3.84 -14.22
CA VAL A 59 -0.40 3.94 -15.67
C VAL A 59 0.88 3.61 -16.45
N ILE A 60 2.02 4.16 -16.06
CA ILE A 60 3.31 3.87 -16.69
C ILE A 60 3.65 2.39 -16.58
N ASN A 61 3.47 1.79 -15.40
CA ASN A 61 3.74 0.37 -15.17
C ASN A 61 2.83 -0.53 -16.02
N PHE A 62 1.57 -0.16 -16.21
CA PHE A 62 0.64 -0.86 -17.09
C PHE A 62 1.13 -0.90 -18.54
N PHE A 63 1.69 0.21 -19.06
CA PHE A 63 2.24 0.27 -20.41
C PHE A 63 3.57 -0.49 -20.57
N ILE A 64 4.38 -0.59 -19.52
CA ILE A 64 5.68 -1.27 -19.54
C ILE A 64 5.50 -2.81 -19.48
N ASN A 65 4.51 -3.30 -18.76
CA ASN A 65 4.32 -4.72 -18.45
C ASN A 65 3.75 -5.56 -19.60
N GLU A 66 3.70 -5.08 -20.84
CA GLU A 66 3.14 -5.79 -22.02
C GLU A 66 1.75 -6.42 -21.80
N THR A 67 1.14 -6.17 -20.66
CA THR A 67 -0.21 -6.65 -20.30
C THR A 67 -1.29 -5.78 -20.96
N PHE A 68 -1.07 -5.39 -22.21
CA PHE A 68 -2.05 -4.69 -23.05
C PHE A 68 -3.22 -5.62 -23.37
N SER A 69 -3.78 -6.24 -22.34
CA SER A 69 -4.99 -7.05 -22.41
C SER A 69 -6.10 -6.30 -21.72
N ILE A 70 -7.28 -6.34 -22.28
CA ILE A 70 -8.51 -5.81 -21.66
C ILE A 70 -8.69 -6.42 -20.26
N ASN A 71 -8.37 -7.72 -20.10
CA ASN A 71 -8.41 -8.40 -18.82
C ASN A 71 -7.42 -7.82 -17.79
N GLY A 72 -6.22 -7.44 -18.23
CA GLY A 72 -5.24 -6.77 -17.35
C GLY A 72 -5.72 -5.39 -16.89
N LEU A 73 -6.30 -4.60 -17.80
CA LEU A 73 -6.87 -3.30 -17.44
C LEU A 73 -7.99 -3.43 -16.41
N ILE A 74 -8.89 -4.41 -16.62
CA ILE A 74 -9.99 -4.71 -15.70
C ILE A 74 -9.42 -5.11 -14.34
N ASP A 75 -8.37 -5.93 -14.27
CA ASP A 75 -7.73 -6.37 -13.04
C ASP A 75 -7.20 -5.19 -12.21
N HIS A 76 -6.53 -4.24 -12.84
CA HIS A 76 -6.02 -3.02 -12.20
C HIS A 76 -7.14 -2.07 -11.76
N LEU A 77 -8.19 -1.88 -12.57
CA LEU A 77 -9.36 -1.07 -12.22
C LEU A 77 -10.15 -1.70 -11.05
N ILE A 78 -10.35 -3.01 -11.07
CA ILE A 78 -10.95 -3.73 -9.94
C ILE A 78 -10.08 -3.54 -8.69
N GLY A 79 -8.75 -3.60 -8.82
CA GLY A 79 -7.81 -3.36 -7.72
C GLY A 79 -8.00 -2.01 -7.05
N ALA A 80 -8.21 -0.95 -7.83
CA ALA A 80 -8.47 0.38 -7.30
C ALA A 80 -9.79 0.45 -6.51
N VAL A 81 -10.84 -0.20 -7.01
CA VAL A 81 -12.20 -0.11 -6.46
C VAL A 81 -12.42 -1.11 -5.31
N CYS A 82 -11.94 -2.36 -5.47
CA CYS A 82 -12.20 -3.47 -4.54
C CYS A 82 -11.73 -3.19 -3.12
N VAL A 83 -10.69 -2.39 -2.95
CA VAL A 83 -10.13 -2.06 -1.64
C VAL A 83 -10.62 -0.69 -1.16
N SER A 84 -10.62 0.32 -2.03
CA SER A 84 -10.98 1.69 -1.64
C SER A 84 -12.46 1.85 -1.31
N VAL A 85 -13.35 1.17 -2.04
CA VAL A 85 -14.81 1.28 -1.81
C VAL A 85 -15.24 0.68 -0.46
N PRO A 86 -14.84 -0.54 -0.07
CA PRO A 86 -15.13 -1.04 1.28
C PRO A 86 -14.59 -0.13 2.39
N MET A 87 -13.36 0.39 2.24
CA MET A 87 -12.79 1.33 3.21
C MET A 87 -13.60 2.64 3.28
N LEU A 88 -14.07 3.15 2.14
CA LEU A 88 -14.93 4.31 2.08
C LEU A 88 -16.27 4.04 2.79
N ILE A 89 -16.92 2.90 2.52
CA ILE A 89 -18.19 2.51 3.15
C ILE A 89 -18.02 2.43 4.67
N VAL A 90 -16.98 1.76 5.15
CA VAL A 90 -16.69 1.66 6.58
C VAL A 90 -16.44 3.05 7.19
N SER A 91 -15.73 3.93 6.48
CA SER A 91 -15.46 5.30 6.95
C SER A 91 -16.72 6.17 6.99
N LEU A 92 -17.70 5.91 6.13
CA LEU A 92 -19.00 6.59 6.16
C LEU A 92 -19.91 6.08 7.31
N LEU A 93 -19.84 4.78 7.59
CA LEU A 93 -20.64 4.16 8.66
C LEU A 93 -20.06 4.46 10.04
N ILE A 94 -18.75 4.46 10.17
CA ILE A 94 -18.03 4.66 11.43
C ILE A 94 -17.18 5.92 11.27
N LYS A 95 -17.60 7.03 11.91
CA LYS A 95 -16.88 8.30 11.88
C LYS A 95 -15.39 8.10 12.24
N ASN A 96 -14.50 8.51 11.34
CA ASN A 96 -13.04 8.45 11.50
C ASN A 96 -12.46 7.02 11.57
N ALA A 97 -13.10 6.00 10.99
CA ALA A 97 -12.54 4.65 10.91
C ALA A 97 -11.25 4.64 10.08
N PHE A 98 -11.29 5.29 8.91
CA PHE A 98 -10.12 5.46 8.03
C PHE A 98 -9.95 6.91 7.64
N GLY A 99 -8.69 7.35 7.46
CA GLY A 99 -8.40 8.67 6.91
C GLY A 99 -8.73 8.74 5.41
N GLY A 100 -9.23 9.89 4.94
CA GLY A 100 -9.48 10.08 3.50
C GLY A 100 -8.22 9.89 2.65
N GLY A 101 -7.03 10.18 3.20
CA GLY A 101 -5.73 9.94 2.58
C GLY A 101 -5.43 8.44 2.40
N ASP A 102 -5.78 7.61 3.40
CA ASP A 102 -5.58 6.16 3.32
C ASP A 102 -6.44 5.54 2.22
N ILE A 103 -7.69 6.01 2.07
CA ILE A 103 -8.61 5.54 1.02
C ILE A 103 -8.07 5.89 -0.37
N LYS A 104 -7.61 7.13 -0.56
CA LYS A 104 -6.99 7.57 -1.82
C LYS A 104 -5.70 6.79 -2.12
N LEU A 105 -4.86 6.57 -1.10
CA LEU A 105 -3.65 5.77 -1.22
C LEU A 105 -3.98 4.35 -1.68
N MET A 106 -4.99 3.71 -1.06
CA MET A 106 -5.41 2.35 -1.44
C MET A 106 -5.98 2.28 -2.86
N ALA A 107 -6.68 3.32 -3.33
CA ALA A 107 -7.14 3.39 -4.72
C ALA A 107 -5.95 3.44 -5.71
N ALA A 108 -4.98 4.32 -5.47
CA ALA A 108 -3.80 4.48 -6.33
C ALA A 108 -2.90 3.23 -6.30
N THR A 109 -2.68 2.65 -5.12
CA THR A 109 -1.87 1.43 -4.98
C THR A 109 -2.58 0.20 -5.54
N GLY A 110 -3.91 0.11 -5.43
CA GLY A 110 -4.71 -0.93 -6.04
C GLY A 110 -4.64 -0.88 -7.57
N LEU A 111 -4.63 0.34 -8.14
CA LEU A 111 -4.40 0.55 -9.57
C LEU A 111 -3.00 0.09 -10.00
N TYR A 112 -1.98 0.22 -9.13
CA TYR A 112 -0.60 -0.22 -9.42
C TYR A 112 -0.44 -1.74 -9.32
N LEU A 113 -0.97 -2.35 -8.25
CA LEU A 113 -0.74 -3.75 -7.89
C LEU A 113 -1.71 -4.75 -8.53
N GLY A 114 -2.87 -4.29 -9.01
CA GLY A 114 -4.00 -5.15 -9.33
C GLY A 114 -4.74 -5.64 -8.08
N TRP A 115 -5.93 -6.24 -8.27
CA TRP A 115 -6.84 -6.52 -7.14
C TRP A 115 -6.30 -7.58 -6.16
N ARG A 116 -5.65 -8.65 -6.65
CA ARG A 116 -5.14 -9.74 -5.81
C ARG A 116 -4.07 -9.25 -4.84
N ASN A 117 -3.06 -8.55 -5.37
CA ASN A 117 -1.95 -8.05 -4.57
C ASN A 117 -2.37 -6.86 -3.68
N ALA A 118 -3.31 -6.03 -4.14
CA ALA A 118 -3.86 -4.94 -3.34
C ALA A 118 -4.62 -5.46 -2.12
N VAL A 119 -5.47 -6.48 -2.28
CA VAL A 119 -6.20 -7.11 -1.17
C VAL A 119 -5.21 -7.80 -0.21
N ALA A 120 -4.23 -8.54 -0.74
CA ALA A 120 -3.20 -9.17 0.08
C ALA A 120 -2.41 -8.14 0.90
N GLY A 121 -1.99 -7.04 0.27
CA GLY A 121 -1.29 -5.93 0.94
C GLY A 121 -2.13 -5.24 2.00
N LEU A 122 -3.45 -5.04 1.74
CA LEU A 122 -4.38 -4.51 2.73
C LEU A 122 -4.49 -5.43 3.94
N VAL A 123 -4.71 -6.74 3.73
CA VAL A 123 -4.86 -7.71 4.83
C VAL A 123 -3.60 -7.72 5.71
N ILE A 124 -2.41 -7.76 5.11
CA ILE A 124 -1.15 -7.70 5.85
C ILE A 124 -1.01 -6.37 6.60
N GLY A 125 -1.28 -5.25 5.92
CA GLY A 125 -1.20 -3.92 6.50
C GLY A 125 -2.15 -3.74 7.70
N LEU A 126 -3.40 -4.19 7.59
CA LEU A 126 -4.37 -4.15 8.67
C LEU A 126 -4.00 -5.09 9.83
N PHE A 127 -3.46 -6.28 9.53
CA PHE A 127 -2.97 -7.19 10.56
C PHE A 127 -1.84 -6.55 11.38
N ILE A 128 -0.86 -5.95 10.71
CA ILE A 128 0.25 -5.23 11.36
C ILE A 128 -0.28 -4.04 12.17
N ALA A 129 -1.23 -3.28 11.62
CA ALA A 129 -1.85 -2.16 12.31
C ALA A 129 -2.61 -2.61 13.57
N GLY A 130 -3.32 -3.74 13.48
CA GLY A 130 -4.01 -4.35 14.61
C GLY A 130 -3.06 -4.76 15.74
N VAL A 131 -1.98 -5.49 15.39
CA VAL A 131 -0.94 -5.88 16.35
C VAL A 131 -0.27 -4.66 16.97
N TYR A 132 0.09 -3.67 16.17
CA TYR A 132 0.69 -2.42 16.64
C TYR A 132 -0.24 -1.67 17.60
N SER A 133 -1.52 -1.59 17.26
CA SER A 133 -2.58 -1.01 18.10
C SER A 133 -2.68 -1.70 19.46
N LEU A 134 -2.72 -3.04 19.47
CA LEU A 134 -2.78 -3.84 20.70
C LEU A 134 -1.56 -3.59 21.58
N ILE A 135 -0.37 -3.57 21.00
CA ILE A 135 0.87 -3.27 21.72
C ILE A 135 0.79 -1.89 22.40
N LEU A 136 0.33 -0.86 21.69
CA LEU A 136 0.20 0.49 22.24
C LEU A 136 -0.81 0.55 23.40
N ILE A 137 -1.90 -0.20 23.30
CA ILE A 137 -2.92 -0.26 24.38
C ILE A 137 -2.36 -0.98 25.62
N ILE A 138 -1.70 -2.14 25.43
CA ILE A 138 -1.10 -2.91 26.53
C ILE A 138 -0.07 -2.08 27.30
N PHE A 139 0.79 -1.34 26.59
CA PHE A 139 1.78 -0.48 27.20
C PHE A 139 1.22 0.87 27.68
N LYS A 140 -0.11 1.06 27.70
CA LYS A 140 -0.80 2.29 28.12
C LYS A 140 -0.30 3.57 27.42
N LYS A 141 0.31 3.43 26.25
CA LYS A 141 0.79 4.56 25.43
C LYS A 141 -0.31 5.17 24.56
N ALA A 142 -1.42 4.45 24.37
CA ALA A 142 -2.58 4.91 23.64
C ALA A 142 -3.86 4.51 24.37
N GLY A 143 -4.86 5.39 24.41
CA GLY A 143 -6.21 5.05 24.85
C GLY A 143 -7.04 4.44 23.72
N PHE A 144 -8.13 3.77 24.05
CA PHE A 144 -9.06 3.16 23.09
C PHE A 144 -9.62 4.16 22.03
N LYS A 145 -9.54 5.47 22.28
CA LYS A 145 -9.99 6.55 21.38
C LYS A 145 -8.83 7.30 20.72
N SER A 146 -7.57 6.88 20.88
CA SER A 146 -6.45 7.56 20.28
C SER A 146 -6.40 7.28 18.77
N LYS A 147 -6.21 8.32 17.96
CA LYS A 147 -5.96 8.17 16.52
C LYS A 147 -4.62 7.47 16.30
N ILE A 148 -4.66 6.25 15.78
CA ILE A 148 -3.49 5.50 15.39
C ILE A 148 -3.21 5.78 13.91
N ARG A 149 -1.94 6.04 13.59
CA ARG A 149 -1.48 6.28 12.22
C ARG A 149 -1.36 4.93 11.50
N ILE A 150 -2.23 4.69 10.52
CA ILE A 150 -2.35 3.39 9.84
C ILE A 150 -1.47 3.36 8.58
N ALA A 151 -1.17 4.51 7.97
CA ALA A 151 -0.41 4.58 6.71
C ALA A 151 0.96 3.87 6.75
N PRO A 152 1.77 3.91 7.82
CA PRO A 152 3.03 3.15 7.85
C PRO A 152 2.82 1.64 7.78
N CYS A 153 1.78 1.13 8.45
CA CYS A 153 1.44 -0.29 8.44
C CYS A 153 0.93 -0.73 7.05
N LEU A 154 0.09 0.11 6.43
CA LEU A 154 -0.39 -0.10 5.06
C LEU A 154 0.77 -0.06 4.06
N ALA A 155 1.68 0.91 4.17
CA ALA A 155 2.85 1.01 3.31
C ALA A 155 3.73 -0.23 3.39
N PHE A 156 3.90 -0.80 4.59
CA PHE A 156 4.65 -2.05 4.77
C PHE A 156 3.92 -3.23 4.11
N GLY A 157 2.61 -3.39 4.33
CA GLY A 157 1.81 -4.46 3.74
C GLY A 157 1.78 -4.39 2.21
N LEU A 158 1.58 -3.19 1.65
CA LEU A 158 1.59 -2.96 0.21
C LEU A 158 2.98 -3.15 -0.40
N GLY A 159 4.05 -2.75 0.30
CA GLY A 159 5.42 -2.99 -0.12
C GLY A 159 5.76 -4.48 -0.16
N ALA A 160 5.33 -5.24 0.85
CA ALA A 160 5.48 -6.70 0.86
C ALA A 160 4.69 -7.35 -0.30
N ALA A 161 3.47 -6.89 -0.58
CA ALA A 161 2.67 -7.37 -1.70
C ALA A 161 3.28 -7.00 -3.06
N ALA A 162 3.97 -5.86 -3.18
CA ALA A 162 4.68 -5.48 -4.40
C ALA A 162 5.89 -6.38 -4.69
N LEU A 163 6.61 -6.81 -3.64
CA LEU A 163 7.82 -7.64 -3.78
C LEU A 163 7.50 -9.13 -3.86
N PHE A 164 6.55 -9.60 -3.08
CA PHE A 164 6.26 -11.02 -2.89
C PHE A 164 4.81 -11.39 -3.22
N GLY A 165 4.11 -10.59 -4.02
CA GLY A 165 2.68 -10.71 -4.28
C GLY A 165 2.25 -12.11 -4.69
N ASN A 166 2.92 -12.73 -5.65
CA ASN A 166 2.62 -14.09 -6.11
C ASN A 166 2.76 -15.14 -5.00
N LEU A 167 3.77 -15.00 -4.13
CA LEU A 167 3.97 -15.91 -2.99
C LEU A 167 2.88 -15.70 -1.93
N ILE A 168 2.59 -14.44 -1.61
CA ILE A 168 1.60 -14.07 -0.59
C ILE A 168 0.19 -14.49 -1.02
N VAL A 169 -0.17 -14.24 -2.29
CA VAL A 169 -1.46 -14.65 -2.84
C VAL A 169 -1.64 -16.16 -2.80
N ARG A 170 -0.60 -16.93 -3.14
CA ARG A 170 -0.61 -18.40 -3.01
C ARG A 170 -0.80 -18.85 -1.56
N LEU A 171 -0.14 -18.20 -0.61
CA LEU A 171 -0.24 -18.55 0.82
C LEU A 171 -1.60 -18.17 1.43
N LEU A 172 -2.16 -17.03 1.05
CA LEU A 172 -3.42 -16.54 1.64
C LEU A 172 -4.66 -17.13 0.98
N PHE A 173 -4.62 -17.34 -0.33
CA PHE A 173 -5.80 -17.74 -1.11
C PHE A 173 -5.69 -19.12 -1.74
N GLY A 174 -4.52 -19.80 -1.65
CA GLY A 174 -4.35 -21.17 -2.16
C GLY A 174 -4.31 -21.29 -3.70
N TRP A 175 -4.05 -20.18 -4.42
CA TRP A 175 -4.06 -20.12 -5.91
C TRP A 175 -2.64 -20.00 -6.47
#